data_5b9c947c5da12579813772843cc98b33
#
_entry.id   5b9c947c5da12579813772843cc98b33
#
_cell.length_a   1.000
_cell.length_b   1.000
_cell.length_c   1.000
_cell.angle_alpha   90.00
_cell.angle_beta   90.00
_cell.angle_gamma   90.00
#
_symmetry.space_group_name_H-M   'P 1'
#
loop_
_entity.id
_entity.type
_entity.pdbx_description
1 polymer ?
#
loop_
_entity_poly.entity_id
_entity_poly.type
_entity_poly.pdbx_seq_one_letter_code
_entity_poly.pdbx_strand_id
1 'polypeptide(L)'
;MSSPTRPATPVRPSRLQSRLPSHALRPACGMVVALLVLLLSGQAAAQADAKAPSRAGPESAAVSPAETLLFETDHLARIKPPAVLVYDFRKVSNVEPGFSDKVSLDLADSKGKTSATLHFLSGAHKHDIPALENAHGNPVLLGFLERDIAEMKRLTGGSAAYFRKRIRMALAEGAQLSAQSISFQGKSVPAQAVRIQPYLNDPMHARFEPYVHKTYIFIVSEQVPGGVYQLRSSLEHGGGRAVASRTAAVVTEAGGTTADATTAKGKPTARQAAPGTGKPLPSIDETLTLVGVSHPGP
;
A
#
# COMPACT_ATOMS: atom_id res chain seq x y z
N MET A 1 2.60 45.13 54.00
CA MET A 1 2.01 44.01 54.75
C MET A 1 1.91 42.85 53.80
N SER A 2 2.91 41.99 53.79
CA SER A 2 3.09 40.90 52.88
C SER A 2 2.76 39.59 53.59
N SER A 3 1.80 38.82 53.07
CA SER A 3 1.46 37.48 53.57
C SER A 3 2.25 36.42 52.82
N PRO A 4 2.82 35.40 53.47
CA PRO A 4 3.58 34.35 52.82
C PRO A 4 2.70 33.19 52.39
N THR A 5 2.90 32.75 51.16
CA THR A 5 2.28 31.57 50.55
C THR A 5 2.95 30.31 51.07
N ARG A 6 2.15 29.34 51.55
CA ARG A 6 2.57 28.01 52.01
C ARG A 6 2.85 27.06 50.82
N PRO A 7 3.87 26.22 50.89
CA PRO A 7 4.10 25.16 49.88
C PRO A 7 3.23 23.95 50.13
N ALA A 8 2.72 23.34 49.02
CA ALA A 8 1.93 22.12 49.00
C ALA A 8 2.83 20.88 49.13
N THR A 9 2.39 19.95 49.95
CA THR A 9 3.01 18.65 50.25
C THR A 9 2.76 17.63 49.12
N PRO A 10 3.72 16.81 48.69
CA PRO A 10 3.48 15.78 47.71
C PRO A 10 2.81 14.52 48.30
N VAL A 11 1.76 14.06 47.63
CA VAL A 11 1.04 12.82 47.97
C VAL A 11 1.82 11.61 47.39
N ARG A 12 2.13 10.66 48.26
CA ARG A 12 2.76 9.37 47.93
C ARG A 12 1.69 8.41 47.39
N PRO A 13 1.92 7.69 46.29
CA PRO A 13 1.04 6.58 45.90
C PRO A 13 1.37 5.30 46.66
N SER A 14 0.35 4.70 47.24
CA SER A 14 0.38 3.43 47.97
C SER A 14 0.60 2.26 47.00
N ARG A 15 1.58 1.41 47.32
CA ARG A 15 1.82 0.11 46.69
C ARG A 15 0.77 -0.88 47.19
N LEU A 16 -0.10 -1.37 46.30
CA LEU A 16 -0.85 -2.60 46.52
C LEU A 16 -0.01 -3.78 45.99
N GLN A 17 0.47 -4.59 46.93
CA GLN A 17 1.04 -5.90 46.69
C GLN A 17 -0.09 -6.91 46.65
N SER A 18 -0.39 -7.49 45.51
CA SER A 18 -1.25 -8.66 45.36
C SER A 18 -0.39 -9.91 45.38
N ARG A 19 -0.59 -10.71 46.46
CA ARG A 19 0.01 -12.03 46.64
C ARG A 19 -0.69 -13.07 45.77
N LEU A 20 0.09 -13.83 45.00
CA LEU A 20 -0.35 -15.05 44.32
C LEU A 20 -0.18 -16.26 45.26
N PRO A 21 -1.11 -17.20 45.28
CA PRO A 21 -0.92 -18.49 45.98
C PRO A 21 -0.27 -19.50 45.02
N SER A 22 0.81 -20.10 45.53
CA SER A 22 1.48 -21.26 44.94
C SER A 22 0.68 -22.53 45.27
N HIS A 23 0.26 -23.28 44.27
CA HIS A 23 -0.17 -24.66 44.48
C HIS A 23 0.87 -25.64 43.94
N ALA A 24 1.37 -26.44 44.86
CA ALA A 24 2.35 -27.49 44.65
C ALA A 24 1.77 -28.71 43.94
N LEU A 25 2.49 -29.24 42.97
CA LEU A 25 2.30 -30.57 42.40
C LEU A 25 2.83 -31.64 43.34
N ARG A 26 2.12 -32.75 43.45
CA ARG A 26 2.65 -34.04 43.91
C ARG A 26 2.25 -35.14 42.91
N PRO A 27 3.16 -36.10 42.62
CA PRO A 27 2.88 -37.21 41.71
C PRO A 27 2.39 -38.45 42.48
N ALA A 28 1.56 -39.27 41.86
CA ALA A 28 1.24 -40.60 42.31
C ALA A 28 1.42 -41.65 41.20
N CYS A 29 2.24 -42.54 41.49
CA CYS A 29 2.65 -43.79 40.86
C CYS A 29 1.51 -44.80 40.80
N GLY A 30 1.41 -45.59 39.76
CA GLY A 30 0.44 -46.69 39.68
C GLY A 30 0.71 -47.61 38.49
N MET A 31 1.52 -48.59 38.71
CA MET A 31 1.93 -49.69 37.87
C MET A 31 0.87 -50.82 37.92
N VAL A 32 0.37 -51.31 36.79
CA VAL A 32 -0.13 -52.69 36.68
C VAL A 32 0.15 -53.27 35.30
N VAL A 33 0.91 -54.36 35.35
CA VAL A 33 1.25 -55.30 34.29
C VAL A 33 0.07 -56.27 34.10
N ALA A 34 -0.26 -56.59 32.86
CA ALA A 34 -0.89 -57.88 32.54
C ALA A 34 -0.60 -58.26 31.09
N LEU A 35 0.15 -59.31 31.03
CA LEU A 35 0.56 -60.16 29.92
C LEU A 35 -0.62 -61.00 29.42
N LEU A 36 -0.89 -61.03 28.11
CA LEU A 36 -1.55 -62.17 27.46
C LEU A 36 -1.03 -62.40 26.07
N VAL A 37 -0.26 -63.45 25.90
CA VAL A 37 0.20 -64.04 24.64
C VAL A 37 -0.91 -64.94 24.14
N LEU A 38 -1.33 -64.81 22.88
CA LEU A 38 -1.96 -65.90 22.13
C LEU A 38 -1.57 -65.79 20.65
N LEU A 39 -0.89 -66.80 20.21
CA LEU A 39 -0.49 -67.16 18.85
C LEU A 39 -1.75 -67.47 17.99
N LEU A 40 -1.82 -66.96 16.82
CA LEU A 40 -2.39 -67.72 15.69
C LEU A 40 -1.88 -67.20 14.35
N SER A 41 -1.42 -68.14 13.59
CA SER A 41 -0.72 -68.12 12.34
C SER A 41 -1.53 -67.62 11.14
N GLY A 42 -0.88 -66.98 10.21
CA GLY A 42 -1.10 -67.19 8.78
C GLY A 42 -2.11 -66.31 8.09
N GLN A 43 -1.59 -65.38 7.29
CA GLN A 43 -1.83 -65.35 5.82
C GLN A 43 -1.02 -64.20 5.23
N ALA A 44 -0.11 -64.55 4.36
CA ALA A 44 0.57 -63.64 3.45
C ALA A 44 -0.43 -63.13 2.42
N ALA A 45 -0.78 -61.84 2.51
CA ALA A 45 -1.40 -61.10 1.42
C ALA A 45 -0.43 -60.03 1.01
N ALA A 46 0.09 -60.12 -0.20
CA ALA A 46 0.88 -59.10 -0.83
C ALA A 46 0.08 -57.80 -0.89
N GLN A 47 0.40 -56.83 -0.04
CA GLN A 47 -0.06 -55.46 -0.17
C GLN A 47 0.89 -54.77 -1.13
N ALA A 48 0.36 -54.53 -2.34
CA ALA A 48 0.96 -53.62 -3.29
C ALA A 48 1.21 -52.26 -2.60
N ASP A 49 2.44 -51.74 -2.70
CA ASP A 49 2.80 -50.40 -2.31
C ASP A 49 1.89 -49.36 -3.00
N ALA A 50 0.81 -49.02 -2.37
CA ALA A 50 0.10 -47.79 -2.66
C ALA A 50 0.95 -46.66 -2.08
N LYS A 51 1.88 -46.12 -2.87
CA LYS A 51 2.56 -44.87 -2.63
C LYS A 51 1.53 -43.82 -2.30
N ALA A 52 1.39 -43.51 -1.00
CA ALA A 52 0.56 -42.43 -0.53
C ALA A 52 0.97 -41.15 -1.30
N PRO A 53 0.02 -40.38 -1.82
CA PRO A 53 0.38 -39.13 -2.47
C PRO A 53 1.08 -38.28 -1.43
N SER A 54 2.36 -38.00 -1.67
CA SER A 54 3.15 -37.03 -0.91
C SER A 54 2.29 -35.78 -0.84
N ARG A 55 1.84 -35.42 0.37
CA ARG A 55 1.26 -34.12 0.62
C ARG A 55 2.37 -33.12 0.30
N ALA A 56 2.32 -32.57 -0.92
CA ALA A 56 3.11 -31.39 -1.25
C ALA A 56 2.78 -30.36 -0.18
N GLY A 57 3.77 -30.04 0.65
CA GLY A 57 3.67 -28.89 1.55
C GLY A 57 3.30 -27.67 0.71
N PRO A 58 2.76 -26.60 1.29
CA PRO A 58 2.43 -25.42 0.52
C PRO A 58 3.69 -24.99 -0.23
N GLU A 59 3.67 -25.24 -1.54
CA GLU A 59 4.70 -24.75 -2.46
C GLU A 59 4.78 -23.25 -2.22
N SER A 60 5.92 -22.78 -1.72
CA SER A 60 6.14 -21.34 -1.52
C SER A 60 5.89 -20.69 -2.87
N ALA A 61 4.75 -20.02 -3.01
CA ALA A 61 4.39 -19.38 -4.27
C ALA A 61 5.55 -18.47 -4.67
N ALA A 62 6.07 -18.67 -5.88
CA ALA A 62 7.17 -17.88 -6.39
C ALA A 62 6.78 -16.40 -6.36
N VAL A 63 7.71 -15.54 -5.91
CA VAL A 63 7.49 -14.09 -5.88
C VAL A 63 7.23 -13.60 -7.29
N SER A 64 6.18 -12.82 -7.48
CA SER A 64 5.81 -12.31 -8.80
C SER A 64 6.78 -11.22 -9.28
N PRO A 65 6.89 -10.97 -10.60
CA PRO A 65 7.69 -9.86 -11.11
C PRO A 65 7.27 -8.49 -10.55
N ALA A 66 5.98 -8.31 -10.24
CA ALA A 66 5.49 -7.08 -9.62
C ALA A 66 5.97 -6.93 -8.18
N GLU A 67 5.92 -8.00 -7.40
CA GLU A 67 6.41 -8.01 -6.02
C GLU A 67 7.93 -7.80 -5.98
N THR A 68 8.68 -8.47 -6.85
CA THR A 68 10.12 -8.26 -6.99
C THR A 68 10.44 -6.79 -7.28
N LEU A 69 9.76 -6.21 -8.28
CA LEU A 69 9.99 -4.83 -8.69
C LEU A 69 9.67 -3.82 -7.58
N LEU A 70 8.61 -4.04 -6.80
CA LEU A 70 8.14 -3.08 -5.80
C LEU A 70 8.79 -3.29 -4.41
N PHE A 71 9.11 -4.53 -4.02
CA PHE A 71 9.46 -4.81 -2.62
C PHE A 71 10.80 -5.51 -2.43
N GLU A 72 11.34 -6.21 -3.45
CA GLU A 72 12.63 -6.88 -3.34
C GLU A 72 13.78 -6.07 -3.95
N THR A 73 13.46 -5.13 -4.88
CA THR A 73 14.45 -4.24 -5.46
C THR A 73 15.01 -3.29 -4.40
N ASP A 74 16.35 -3.16 -4.35
CA ASP A 74 17.02 -2.19 -3.50
C ASP A 74 16.89 -0.77 -4.11
N HIS A 75 15.77 -0.13 -3.84
CA HIS A 75 15.46 1.21 -4.35
C HIS A 75 16.38 2.31 -3.78
N LEU A 76 16.99 2.06 -2.63
CA LEU A 76 17.79 3.05 -1.90
C LEU A 76 19.29 2.91 -2.18
N ALA A 77 19.73 1.85 -2.87
CA ALA A 77 21.15 1.54 -3.10
C ALA A 77 21.97 2.70 -3.72
N ARG A 78 21.31 3.57 -4.51
CA ARG A 78 21.99 4.67 -5.21
C ARG A 78 21.96 5.99 -4.44
N ILE A 79 21.38 6.04 -3.25
CA ILE A 79 21.28 7.24 -2.42
C ILE A 79 22.31 7.16 -1.30
N LYS A 80 23.13 8.19 -1.21
CA LYS A 80 24.08 8.31 -0.10
C LYS A 80 23.46 9.09 1.04
N PRO A 81 23.25 8.49 2.22
CA PRO A 81 22.86 9.23 3.40
C PRO A 81 23.94 10.23 3.86
N PRO A 82 23.56 11.36 4.52
CA PRO A 82 22.20 11.76 4.80
C PRO A 82 21.49 12.34 3.58
N ALA A 83 20.23 11.98 3.39
CA ALA A 83 19.42 12.45 2.27
C ALA A 83 17.93 12.50 2.67
N VAL A 84 17.18 13.40 2.05
CA VAL A 84 15.72 13.51 2.23
C VAL A 84 15.05 13.47 0.86
N LEU A 85 14.21 12.45 0.63
CA LEU A 85 13.33 12.40 -0.52
C LEU A 85 12.01 13.08 -0.17
N VAL A 86 11.54 13.95 -1.08
CA VAL A 86 10.29 14.69 -0.89
C VAL A 86 9.30 14.32 -1.97
N TYR A 87 8.08 14.02 -1.55
CA TYR A 87 6.97 13.70 -2.41
C TYR A 87 5.81 14.66 -2.17
N ASP A 88 5.11 15.04 -3.24
CA ASP A 88 3.83 15.75 -3.18
C ASP A 88 2.68 14.75 -3.16
N PHE A 89 1.85 14.86 -2.14
CA PHE A 89 0.60 14.12 -2.04
C PHE A 89 -0.57 15.02 -2.42
N ARG A 90 -1.47 14.49 -3.23
CA ARG A 90 -2.73 15.14 -3.61
C ARG A 90 -3.89 14.18 -3.56
N LYS A 91 -4.98 14.59 -2.91
CA LYS A 91 -6.27 13.89 -2.91
C LYS A 91 -7.33 14.77 -3.58
N VAL A 92 -8.06 14.19 -4.52
CA VAL A 92 -9.28 14.76 -5.12
C VAL A 92 -10.42 13.79 -4.87
N SER A 93 -11.55 14.27 -4.36
CA SER A 93 -12.68 13.40 -4.01
C SER A 93 -13.98 14.18 -4.11
N ASN A 94 -15.09 13.46 -4.40
CA ASN A 94 -16.45 13.98 -4.32
C ASN A 94 -17.20 13.50 -3.06
N VAL A 95 -16.59 12.65 -2.25
CA VAL A 95 -17.18 12.12 -1.00
C VAL A 95 -16.72 12.88 0.24
N GLU A 96 -15.60 13.58 0.16
CA GLU A 96 -15.04 14.42 1.22
C GLU A 96 -14.09 15.48 0.65
N PRO A 97 -13.73 16.52 1.41
CA PRO A 97 -12.81 17.55 0.94
C PRO A 97 -11.47 16.96 0.48
N GLY A 98 -11.02 17.39 -0.70
CA GLY A 98 -9.68 17.10 -1.18
C GLY A 98 -8.63 17.93 -0.42
N PHE A 99 -7.36 17.48 -0.48
CA PHE A 99 -6.25 18.21 0.12
C PHE A 99 -4.93 17.89 -0.61
N SER A 100 -3.92 18.71 -0.33
CA SER A 100 -2.55 18.45 -0.72
C SER A 100 -1.65 18.53 0.50
N ASP A 101 -0.60 17.71 0.54
CA ASP A 101 0.34 17.62 1.64
C ASP A 101 1.70 17.10 1.14
N LYS A 102 2.68 17.00 2.03
CA LYS A 102 4.01 16.47 1.75
C LYS A 102 4.21 15.14 2.45
N VAL A 103 5.02 14.31 1.80
CA VAL A 103 5.61 13.12 2.41
C VAL A 103 7.11 13.24 2.28
N SER A 104 7.85 13.05 3.38
CA SER A 104 9.31 13.01 3.37
C SER A 104 9.83 11.66 3.86
N LEU A 105 10.89 11.22 3.23
CA LEU A 105 11.65 10.04 3.62
C LEU A 105 13.07 10.48 3.96
N ASP A 106 13.38 10.48 5.24
CA ASP A 106 14.66 10.84 5.78
C ASP A 106 15.55 9.59 5.85
N LEU A 107 16.70 9.65 5.17
CA LEU A 107 17.70 8.61 5.16
C LEU A 107 18.92 9.04 5.95
N ALA A 108 19.35 8.22 6.90
CA ALA A 108 20.54 8.44 7.70
C ALA A 108 21.46 7.22 7.66
N ASP A 109 22.76 7.44 7.86
CA ASP A 109 23.70 6.35 8.12
C ASP A 109 23.60 5.92 9.59
N SER A 110 23.36 4.65 9.82
CA SER A 110 23.37 4.03 11.14
C SER A 110 24.34 2.85 11.12
N LYS A 111 25.58 3.10 11.55
CA LYS A 111 26.64 2.07 11.62
C LYS A 111 26.90 1.37 10.27
N GLY A 112 26.97 2.13 9.19
CA GLY A 112 27.19 1.61 7.83
C GLY A 112 25.96 0.98 7.19
N LYS A 113 24.76 1.17 7.77
CA LYS A 113 23.48 0.75 7.22
C LYS A 113 22.59 1.95 7.04
N THR A 114 21.75 1.93 6.01
CA THR A 114 20.77 2.98 5.78
C THR A 114 19.59 2.79 6.74
N SER A 115 19.34 3.76 7.61
CA SER A 115 18.09 3.87 8.34
C SER A 115 17.15 4.81 7.60
N ALA A 116 15.85 4.50 7.61
CA ALA A 116 14.83 5.26 6.90
C ALA A 116 13.68 5.65 7.83
N THR A 117 13.40 6.94 7.94
CA THR A 117 12.27 7.48 8.69
C THR A 117 11.28 8.12 7.73
N LEU A 118 10.07 7.61 7.71
CA LEU A 118 9.01 8.09 6.83
C LEU A 118 8.06 9.02 7.58
N HIS A 119 7.97 10.27 7.16
CA HIS A 119 6.98 11.24 7.62
C HIS A 119 5.84 11.29 6.59
N PHE A 120 4.79 10.51 6.85
CA PHE A 120 3.69 10.36 5.91
C PHE A 120 2.53 11.26 6.27
N LEU A 121 2.40 12.38 5.54
CA LEU A 121 1.43 13.45 5.73
C LEU A 121 1.57 14.18 7.08
N SER A 122 0.75 15.20 7.29
CA SER A 122 0.83 16.07 8.47
C SER A 122 -0.54 16.27 9.14
N GLY A 123 -0.54 16.90 10.31
CA GLY A 123 -1.75 17.28 11.05
C GLY A 123 -2.73 16.13 11.25
N ALA A 124 -4.00 16.34 10.91
CA ALA A 124 -5.06 15.35 11.04
C ALA A 124 -4.94 14.17 10.06
N HIS A 125 -4.12 14.30 9.01
CA HIS A 125 -3.90 13.27 8.00
C HIS A 125 -2.65 12.43 8.25
N LYS A 126 -1.87 12.77 9.28
CA LYS A 126 -0.63 12.06 9.62
C LYS A 126 -0.88 10.57 9.79
N HIS A 127 0.00 9.78 9.17
CA HIS A 127 0.01 8.33 9.32
C HIS A 127 1.37 7.89 9.86
N ASP A 128 1.37 7.28 11.04
CA ASP A 128 2.61 6.87 11.70
C ASP A 128 3.11 5.55 11.12
N ILE A 129 4.31 5.59 10.58
CA ILE A 129 5.05 4.43 10.06
C ILE A 129 6.31 4.28 10.92
N PRO A 130 6.57 3.10 11.49
CA PRO A 130 7.80 2.87 12.21
C PRO A 130 9.04 3.10 11.35
N ALA A 131 10.08 3.67 11.94
CA ALA A 131 11.38 3.78 11.27
C ALA A 131 11.94 2.38 10.93
N LEU A 132 12.61 2.28 9.80
CA LEU A 132 13.21 1.04 9.32
C LEU A 132 14.74 1.10 9.47
N GLU A 133 15.28 0.12 10.17
CA GLU A 133 16.72 -0.11 10.21
C GLU A 133 17.12 -0.98 9.00
N ASN A 134 18.28 -0.68 8.41
CA ASN A 134 18.78 -1.40 7.24
C ASN A 134 17.77 -1.46 6.07
N ALA A 135 17.25 -0.29 5.71
CA ALA A 135 16.27 -0.15 4.65
C ALA A 135 16.90 -0.34 3.26
N HIS A 136 16.33 -1.21 2.45
CA HIS A 136 16.69 -1.44 1.05
C HIS A 136 15.58 -0.96 0.12
N GLY A 137 14.34 -1.40 0.32
CA GLY A 137 13.16 -0.93 -0.39
C GLY A 137 12.75 0.47 0.03
N ASN A 138 11.98 1.14 -0.81
CA ASN A 138 11.46 2.48 -0.50
C ASN A 138 10.20 2.41 0.38
N PRO A 139 10.25 2.84 1.66
CA PRO A 139 9.13 2.72 2.59
C PRO A 139 7.87 3.51 2.20
N VAL A 140 7.99 4.45 1.27
CA VAL A 140 6.86 5.23 0.76
C VAL A 140 5.79 4.34 0.12
N LEU A 141 6.19 3.21 -0.48
CA LEU A 141 5.27 2.20 -1.01
C LEU A 141 4.35 1.65 0.10
N LEU A 142 4.95 1.25 1.22
CA LEU A 142 4.19 0.74 2.37
C LEU A 142 3.32 1.82 2.99
N GLY A 143 3.86 3.03 3.18
CA GLY A 143 3.12 4.16 3.74
C GLY A 143 1.87 4.49 2.93
N PHE A 144 1.99 4.53 1.60
CA PHE A 144 0.88 4.78 0.70
C PHE A 144 -0.19 3.69 0.79
N LEU A 145 0.22 2.42 0.77
CA LEU A 145 -0.70 1.29 0.85
C LEU A 145 -1.39 1.19 2.21
N GLU A 146 -0.67 1.34 3.32
CA GLU A 146 -1.26 1.26 4.67
C GLU A 146 -2.24 2.40 4.93
N ARG A 147 -1.93 3.62 4.48
CA ARG A 147 -2.88 4.73 4.52
C ARG A 147 -4.15 4.41 3.73
N ASP A 148 -4.01 3.90 2.51
CA ASP A 148 -5.16 3.56 1.67
C ASP A 148 -5.98 2.40 2.25
N ILE A 149 -5.34 1.41 2.86
CA ILE A 149 -6.01 0.33 3.60
C ILE A 149 -6.81 0.89 4.78
N ALA A 150 -6.24 1.84 5.53
CA ALA A 150 -6.95 2.52 6.62
C ALA A 150 -8.19 3.27 6.10
N GLU A 151 -8.07 3.92 4.94
CA GLU A 151 -9.16 4.61 4.26
C GLU A 151 -10.25 3.65 3.80
N MET A 152 -9.89 2.54 3.16
CA MET A 152 -10.84 1.50 2.77
C MET A 152 -11.57 0.91 3.99
N LYS A 153 -10.87 0.68 5.10
CA LYS A 153 -11.50 0.27 6.36
C LYS A 153 -12.51 1.31 6.85
N ARG A 154 -12.16 2.59 6.83
CA ARG A 154 -13.04 3.70 7.26
C ARG A 154 -14.27 3.82 6.39
N LEU A 155 -14.13 3.74 5.07
CA LEU A 155 -15.21 3.95 4.11
C LEU A 155 -16.18 2.76 4.04
N THR A 156 -15.71 1.55 4.28
CA THR A 156 -16.49 0.33 4.05
C THR A 156 -16.86 -0.44 5.32
N GLY A 157 -16.22 -0.12 6.46
CA GLY A 157 -16.34 -0.91 7.70
C GLY A 157 -15.64 -2.27 7.64
N GLY A 158 -14.88 -2.57 6.58
CA GLY A 158 -14.10 -3.78 6.43
C GLY A 158 -12.88 -3.85 7.35
N SER A 159 -12.16 -4.98 7.35
CA SER A 159 -10.93 -5.09 8.13
C SER A 159 -9.68 -4.74 7.32
N ALA A 160 -8.70 -4.09 7.96
CA ALA A 160 -7.42 -3.79 7.34
C ALA A 160 -6.69 -5.06 6.84
N ALA A 161 -6.76 -6.15 7.62
CA ALA A 161 -6.16 -7.43 7.24
C ALA A 161 -6.76 -7.98 5.94
N TYR A 162 -8.07 -7.83 5.75
CA TYR A 162 -8.74 -8.24 4.52
C TYR A 162 -8.22 -7.46 3.31
N PHE A 163 -8.24 -6.13 3.36
CA PHE A 163 -7.78 -5.30 2.24
C PHE A 163 -6.30 -5.51 1.93
N ARG A 164 -5.45 -5.65 2.96
CA ARG A 164 -4.03 -6.00 2.80
C ARG A 164 -3.85 -7.33 2.07
N LYS A 165 -4.64 -8.36 2.44
CA LYS A 165 -4.62 -9.66 1.76
C LYS A 165 -5.02 -9.52 0.29
N ARG A 166 -6.08 -8.75 -0.02
CA ARG A 166 -6.55 -8.56 -1.41
C ARG A 166 -5.51 -7.85 -2.28
N ILE A 167 -4.85 -6.82 -1.75
CA ILE A 167 -3.76 -6.12 -2.45
C ILE A 167 -2.59 -7.09 -2.73
N ARG A 168 -2.17 -7.87 -1.74
CA ARG A 168 -1.10 -8.86 -1.93
C ARG A 168 -1.45 -9.90 -3.00
N MET A 169 -2.65 -10.45 -2.97
CA MET A 169 -3.10 -11.40 -4.00
C MET A 169 -3.11 -10.76 -5.39
N ALA A 170 -3.58 -9.51 -5.51
CA ALA A 170 -3.59 -8.82 -6.79
C ALA A 170 -2.17 -8.53 -7.32
N LEU A 171 -1.19 -8.30 -6.45
CA LEU A 171 0.21 -8.16 -6.83
C LEU A 171 0.82 -9.50 -7.27
N ALA A 172 0.50 -10.57 -6.55
CA ALA A 172 1.04 -11.90 -6.85
C ALA A 172 0.47 -12.50 -8.14
N GLU A 173 -0.83 -12.31 -8.42
CA GLU A 173 -1.54 -13.07 -9.43
C GLU A 173 -2.09 -12.24 -10.59
N GLY A 174 -2.37 -10.94 -10.36
CA GLY A 174 -3.13 -10.09 -11.28
C GLY A 174 -2.47 -8.78 -11.70
N ALA A 175 -1.21 -8.58 -11.36
CA ALA A 175 -0.51 -7.35 -11.69
C ALA A 175 -0.18 -7.26 -13.18
N GLN A 176 -0.45 -6.10 -13.76
CA GLN A 176 -0.11 -5.76 -15.14
C GLN A 176 1.13 -4.86 -15.13
N LEU A 177 2.21 -5.30 -15.78
CA LEU A 177 3.43 -4.52 -15.95
C LEU A 177 3.46 -3.93 -17.34
N SER A 178 3.85 -2.66 -17.44
CA SER A 178 4.04 -1.98 -18.72
C SER A 178 5.21 -1.02 -18.66
N ALA A 179 6.03 -1.03 -19.71
CA ALA A 179 7.09 -0.04 -19.90
C ALA A 179 6.51 1.28 -20.35
N GLN A 180 7.05 2.38 -19.84
CA GLN A 180 6.68 3.73 -20.23
C GLN A 180 7.85 4.70 -20.05
N SER A 181 7.72 5.93 -20.53
CA SER A 181 8.62 7.03 -20.23
C SER A 181 7.93 8.04 -19.32
N ILE A 182 8.70 8.61 -18.41
CA ILE A 182 8.26 9.69 -17.52
C ILE A 182 9.16 10.91 -17.71
N SER A 183 8.63 12.08 -17.36
CA SER A 183 9.45 13.30 -17.27
C SER A 183 9.88 13.51 -15.83
N PHE A 184 11.19 13.47 -15.58
CA PHE A 184 11.76 13.78 -14.26
C PHE A 184 12.85 14.83 -14.41
N GLN A 185 12.72 15.96 -13.72
CA GLN A 185 13.63 17.11 -13.78
C GLN A 185 13.93 17.57 -15.23
N GLY A 186 12.87 17.62 -16.06
CA GLY A 186 12.98 18.05 -17.48
C GLY A 186 13.58 17.01 -18.42
N LYS A 187 13.92 15.81 -17.94
CA LYS A 187 14.46 14.71 -18.76
C LYS A 187 13.44 13.61 -18.92
N SER A 188 13.37 13.03 -20.12
CA SER A 188 12.61 11.79 -20.34
C SER A 188 13.43 10.60 -19.87
N VAL A 189 12.89 9.83 -18.93
CA VAL A 189 13.55 8.64 -18.38
C VAL A 189 12.64 7.41 -18.49
N PRO A 190 13.20 6.21 -18.75
CA PRO A 190 12.43 4.97 -18.78
C PRO A 190 11.88 4.63 -17.40
N ALA A 191 10.68 4.10 -17.38
CA ALA A 191 10.00 3.67 -16.17
C ALA A 191 9.16 2.41 -16.42
N GLN A 192 8.79 1.75 -15.37
CA GLN A 192 7.81 0.65 -15.39
C GLN A 192 6.59 1.04 -14.55
N ALA A 193 5.41 0.76 -15.08
CA ALA A 193 4.17 0.87 -14.34
C ALA A 193 3.68 -0.51 -13.95
N VAL A 194 3.33 -0.67 -12.68
CA VAL A 194 2.61 -1.83 -12.15
C VAL A 194 1.19 -1.39 -11.85
N ARG A 195 0.19 -2.05 -12.45
CA ARG A 195 -1.23 -1.76 -12.26
C ARG A 195 -1.92 -2.95 -11.63
N ILE A 196 -2.72 -2.73 -10.59
CA ILE A 196 -3.57 -3.74 -9.96
C ILE A 196 -4.99 -3.22 -9.72
N GLN A 197 -5.95 -4.15 -9.69
CA GLN A 197 -7.35 -3.91 -9.31
C GLN A 197 -7.78 -4.98 -8.30
N PRO A 198 -7.42 -4.84 -7.01
CA PRO A 198 -7.54 -5.92 -6.04
C PRO A 198 -8.96 -6.34 -5.72
N TYR A 199 -9.94 -5.51 -6.05
CA TYR A 199 -11.33 -5.70 -5.63
C TYR A 199 -12.27 -6.06 -6.78
N LEU A 200 -11.81 -6.01 -8.05
CA LEU A 200 -12.66 -6.21 -9.23
C LEU A 200 -13.37 -7.58 -9.23
N ASN A 201 -12.64 -8.63 -8.89
CA ASN A 201 -13.14 -10.00 -8.81
C ASN A 201 -13.21 -10.49 -7.35
N ASP A 202 -13.49 -9.59 -6.43
CA ASP A 202 -13.55 -9.93 -5.01
C ASP A 202 -14.84 -10.72 -4.69
N PRO A 203 -14.77 -11.89 -4.03
CA PRO A 203 -15.95 -12.66 -3.66
C PRO A 203 -16.90 -11.91 -2.71
N MET A 204 -16.40 -10.90 -1.99
CA MET A 204 -17.20 -10.06 -1.10
C MET A 204 -17.55 -8.69 -1.68
N HIS A 205 -17.38 -8.49 -2.99
CA HIS A 205 -17.57 -7.19 -3.66
C HIS A 205 -18.89 -6.50 -3.31
N ALA A 206 -19.99 -7.25 -3.15
CA ALA A 206 -21.30 -6.69 -2.79
C ALA A 206 -21.29 -5.88 -1.47
N ARG A 207 -20.34 -6.14 -0.56
CA ARG A 207 -20.22 -5.41 0.72
C ARG A 207 -19.59 -4.02 0.58
N PHE A 208 -18.91 -3.76 -0.52
CA PHE A 208 -18.23 -2.49 -0.79
C PHE A 208 -18.30 -2.12 -2.28
N GLU A 209 -19.43 -2.46 -2.91
CA GLU A 209 -19.69 -2.27 -4.34
C GLU A 209 -19.21 -0.91 -4.91
N PRO A 210 -19.39 0.24 -4.25
CA PRO A 210 -18.95 1.52 -4.78
C PRO A 210 -17.41 1.63 -4.95
N TYR A 211 -16.64 0.72 -4.35
CA TYR A 211 -15.17 0.74 -4.34
C TYR A 211 -14.52 -0.40 -5.16
N VAL A 212 -15.33 -1.25 -5.80
CA VAL A 212 -14.86 -2.45 -6.54
C VAL A 212 -13.89 -2.10 -7.66
N HIS A 213 -14.11 -0.95 -8.33
CA HIS A 213 -13.28 -0.50 -9.45
C HIS A 213 -12.01 0.25 -9.04
N LYS A 214 -11.66 0.22 -7.75
CA LYS A 214 -10.44 0.88 -7.28
C LYS A 214 -9.20 0.30 -7.96
N THR A 215 -8.40 1.18 -8.54
CA THR A 215 -7.18 0.86 -9.27
C THR A 215 -5.98 1.47 -8.54
N TYR A 216 -4.88 0.72 -8.47
CA TYR A 216 -3.59 1.23 -8.03
C TYR A 216 -2.61 1.18 -9.19
N ILE A 217 -1.79 2.22 -9.29
CA ILE A 217 -0.71 2.33 -10.28
C ILE A 217 0.56 2.76 -9.54
N PHE A 218 1.61 1.96 -9.68
CA PHE A 218 2.93 2.22 -9.12
C PHE A 218 3.88 2.46 -10.28
N ILE A 219 4.48 3.65 -10.36
CA ILE A 219 5.45 3.99 -11.39
C ILE A 219 6.82 4.04 -10.76
N VAL A 220 7.70 3.16 -11.20
CA VAL A 220 9.07 3.01 -10.69
C VAL A 220 10.08 3.18 -11.82
N SER A 221 11.25 3.72 -11.47
CA SER A 221 12.35 3.91 -12.41
C SER A 221 13.67 3.90 -11.67
N GLU A 222 14.63 3.15 -12.17
CA GLU A 222 15.99 3.17 -11.63
C GLU A 222 16.71 4.51 -11.83
N GLN A 223 16.18 5.37 -12.69
CA GLN A 223 16.76 6.67 -12.98
C GLN A 223 16.23 7.81 -12.11
N VAL A 224 15.31 7.50 -11.18
CA VAL A 224 14.86 8.49 -10.19
C VAL A 224 15.40 8.14 -8.80
N PRO A 225 15.70 9.14 -7.97
CA PRO A 225 16.13 8.90 -6.59
C PRO A 225 15.10 8.08 -5.82
N GLY A 226 15.55 7.03 -5.13
CA GLY A 226 14.68 6.15 -4.36
C GLY A 226 13.79 5.22 -5.18
N GLY A 227 13.98 5.15 -6.50
CA GLY A 227 13.33 4.17 -7.37
C GLY A 227 11.83 4.39 -7.61
N VAL A 228 11.11 5.10 -6.74
CA VAL A 228 9.66 5.31 -6.79
C VAL A 228 9.36 6.72 -7.29
N TYR A 229 8.78 6.81 -8.50
CA TYR A 229 8.41 8.09 -9.09
C TYR A 229 7.01 8.54 -8.69
N GLN A 230 6.01 7.67 -8.85
CA GLN A 230 4.63 8.02 -8.55
C GLN A 230 3.83 6.82 -8.06
N LEU A 231 2.99 7.06 -7.08
CA LEU A 231 1.98 6.12 -6.61
C LEU A 231 0.62 6.76 -6.77
N ARG A 232 -0.34 6.03 -7.33
CA ARG A 232 -1.70 6.52 -7.52
C ARG A 232 -2.70 5.47 -7.08
N SER A 233 -3.74 5.87 -6.37
CA SER A 233 -4.97 5.10 -6.22
C SER A 233 -6.14 5.90 -6.80
N SER A 234 -6.97 5.27 -7.63
CA SER A 234 -8.09 5.93 -8.23
C SER A 234 -9.34 5.06 -8.18
N LEU A 235 -10.46 5.70 -7.94
CA LEU A 235 -11.79 5.12 -8.02
C LEU A 235 -12.58 5.90 -9.06
N GLU A 236 -12.64 5.34 -10.27
CA GLU A 236 -13.38 5.92 -11.38
C GLU A 236 -14.55 5.00 -11.74
N HIS A 237 -15.76 5.55 -11.82
CA HIS A 237 -16.94 4.81 -12.23
C HIS A 237 -17.18 5.00 -13.73
N GLY A 238 -16.99 3.93 -14.48
CA GLY A 238 -17.48 3.69 -15.82
C GLY A 238 -17.37 4.82 -16.83
N GLY A 239 -16.27 4.85 -17.55
CA GLY A 239 -16.04 5.69 -18.70
C GLY A 239 -14.57 5.66 -19.04
N GLY A 240 -14.08 4.53 -19.57
CA GLY A 240 -12.69 4.36 -19.97
C GLY A 240 -12.23 5.42 -20.96
N ARG A 241 -11.88 6.58 -20.45
CA ARG A 241 -11.00 7.52 -21.14
C ARG A 241 -9.67 7.41 -20.41
N ALA A 242 -8.76 6.67 -21.01
CA ALA A 242 -7.35 6.70 -20.64
C ALA A 242 -6.97 8.19 -20.57
N VAL A 243 -6.77 8.70 -19.36
CA VAL A 243 -6.16 9.99 -19.17
C VAL A 243 -4.69 9.79 -19.51
N ALA A 244 -4.38 9.87 -20.81
CA ALA A 244 -3.02 10.12 -21.24
C ALA A 244 -2.54 11.33 -20.44
N SER A 245 -1.44 11.16 -19.73
CA SER A 245 -0.75 12.24 -19.01
C SER A 245 -0.71 13.46 -19.91
N ARG A 246 -1.48 14.49 -19.57
CA ARG A 246 -1.29 15.80 -20.17
C ARG A 246 0.00 16.37 -19.59
N THR A 247 1.10 15.95 -20.16
CA THR A 247 2.33 16.75 -20.14
C THR A 247 1.96 18.06 -20.82
N ALA A 248 1.95 19.14 -20.06
CA ALA A 248 1.75 20.49 -20.60
C ALA A 248 2.86 20.75 -21.63
N ALA A 249 2.56 20.55 -22.91
CA ALA A 249 3.31 21.14 -23.99
C ALA A 249 2.88 22.60 -24.06
N VAL A 250 3.73 23.48 -23.62
CA VAL A 250 3.70 24.91 -23.98
C VAL A 250 3.93 24.98 -25.48
N VAL A 251 2.87 25.14 -26.24
CA VAL A 251 2.97 25.51 -27.66
C VAL A 251 3.06 27.03 -27.71
N THR A 252 4.21 27.53 -28.07
CA THR A 252 4.45 28.91 -28.52
C THR A 252 3.67 29.15 -29.80
N GLU A 253 2.69 30.06 -29.78
CA GLU A 253 2.03 30.55 -30.97
C GLU A 253 3.02 31.41 -31.81
N ALA A 254 3.14 31.09 -33.08
CA ALA A 254 3.62 32.00 -34.09
C ALA A 254 2.73 31.90 -35.34
N GLY A 255 1.93 32.88 -35.50
CA GLY A 255 1.48 33.62 -36.66
C GLY A 255 1.09 32.95 -37.99
N GLY A 256 -0.11 33.30 -38.50
CA GLY A 256 -0.25 33.47 -39.96
C GLY A 256 -1.54 32.96 -40.62
N THR A 257 -2.51 33.87 -40.76
CA THR A 257 -3.25 34.21 -42.00
C THR A 257 -4.29 33.24 -42.64
N THR A 258 -5.53 33.71 -42.55
CA THR A 258 -6.70 33.82 -43.48
C THR A 258 -7.06 32.78 -44.54
N ALA A 259 -8.37 32.64 -44.61
CA ALA A 259 -9.37 32.33 -45.67
C ALA A 259 -9.88 30.89 -45.65
N ASP A 260 -11.11 30.53 -45.84
CA ASP A 260 -12.34 31.10 -46.39
C ASP A 260 -13.53 30.25 -46.01
N ALA A 261 -14.71 30.78 -46.07
CA ALA A 261 -15.98 30.19 -45.69
C ALA A 261 -16.47 29.12 -46.68
N THR A 262 -17.11 28.06 -46.18
CA THR A 262 -18.29 27.47 -46.86
C THR A 262 -19.21 26.76 -45.86
N THR A 263 -20.43 27.19 -45.88
CA THR A 263 -21.60 26.83 -45.12
C THR A 263 -22.02 25.38 -45.35
N ALA A 264 -22.16 24.59 -44.31
CA ALA A 264 -23.01 23.39 -44.30
C ALA A 264 -23.81 23.32 -42.99
N LYS A 265 -25.12 23.56 -43.12
CA LYS A 265 -26.15 23.60 -42.09
C LYS A 265 -26.52 22.15 -41.73
N GLY A 266 -25.93 21.60 -40.71
CA GLY A 266 -26.30 20.33 -40.10
C GLY A 266 -26.72 20.56 -38.65
N LYS A 267 -28.04 20.46 -38.37
CA LYS A 267 -28.65 20.58 -37.06
C LYS A 267 -28.25 19.40 -36.19
N PRO A 268 -27.54 19.59 -35.07
CA PRO A 268 -27.31 18.50 -34.12
C PRO A 268 -28.57 18.37 -33.24
N THR A 269 -29.25 17.25 -33.35
CA THR A 269 -30.30 16.86 -32.40
C THR A 269 -29.60 16.51 -31.09
N ALA A 270 -29.61 17.44 -30.17
CA ALA A 270 -29.20 17.21 -28.80
C ALA A 270 -30.18 16.24 -28.14
N ARG A 271 -29.79 14.98 -28.05
CA ARG A 271 -30.47 14.01 -27.20
C ARG A 271 -30.14 14.39 -25.76
N GLN A 272 -30.98 15.21 -25.16
CA GLN A 272 -30.96 15.49 -23.73
C GLN A 272 -31.18 14.17 -22.99
N ALA A 273 -30.12 13.64 -22.42
CA ALA A 273 -30.22 12.60 -21.39
C ALA A 273 -30.89 13.26 -20.17
N ALA A 274 -32.02 12.71 -19.75
CA ALA A 274 -32.70 13.12 -18.54
C ALA A 274 -31.74 13.09 -17.35
N PRO A 275 -31.77 14.06 -16.43
CA PRO A 275 -30.93 14.02 -15.23
C PRO A 275 -31.39 12.86 -14.35
N GLY A 276 -30.58 11.81 -14.29
CA GLY A 276 -30.77 10.73 -13.34
C GLY A 276 -30.67 11.30 -11.92
N THR A 277 -31.70 11.17 -11.13
CA THR A 277 -31.80 11.62 -9.72
C THR A 277 -31.01 10.70 -8.76
N GLY A 278 -30.02 9.97 -9.24
CA GLY A 278 -29.15 9.13 -8.43
C GLY A 278 -28.03 9.93 -7.76
N LYS A 279 -27.76 9.66 -6.48
CA LYS A 279 -26.58 10.18 -5.80
C LYS A 279 -25.34 9.85 -6.65
N PRO A 280 -24.44 10.82 -6.92
CA PRO A 280 -23.25 10.55 -7.71
C PRO A 280 -22.42 9.46 -7.04
N LEU A 281 -21.88 8.54 -7.85
CA LEU A 281 -20.99 7.50 -7.37
C LEU A 281 -19.73 8.11 -6.78
N PRO A 282 -19.13 7.50 -5.73
CA PRO A 282 -17.92 8.02 -5.13
C PRO A 282 -16.76 8.02 -6.13
N SER A 283 -16.08 9.16 -6.21
CA SER A 283 -14.84 9.31 -6.98
C SER A 283 -13.75 9.76 -6.04
N ILE A 284 -12.63 9.05 -6.03
CA ILE A 284 -11.46 9.33 -5.21
C ILE A 284 -10.24 9.14 -6.09
N ASP A 285 -9.38 10.14 -6.15
CA ASP A 285 -8.07 10.07 -6.81
C ASP A 285 -7.02 10.57 -5.84
N GLU A 286 -6.05 9.74 -5.54
CA GLU A 286 -4.92 10.05 -4.68
C GLU A 286 -3.63 9.79 -5.43
N THR A 287 -2.76 10.77 -5.43
CA THR A 287 -1.47 10.73 -6.13
C THR A 287 -0.37 11.17 -5.20
N LEU A 288 0.71 10.41 -5.16
CA LEU A 288 1.95 10.73 -4.49
C LEU A 288 3.05 10.75 -5.54
N THR A 289 3.72 11.89 -5.73
CA THR A 289 4.73 12.06 -6.80
C THR A 289 6.03 12.57 -6.23
N LEU A 290 7.15 11.96 -6.61
CA LEU A 290 8.49 12.39 -6.21
C LEU A 290 8.77 13.80 -6.78
N VAL A 291 9.11 14.70 -5.88
CA VAL A 291 9.58 16.06 -6.23
C VAL A 291 11.08 16.07 -6.46
N GLY A 292 11.82 15.46 -5.54
CA GLY A 292 13.27 15.42 -5.63
C GLY A 292 13.93 14.85 -4.38
N VAL A 293 15.24 14.93 -4.36
CA VAL A 293 16.10 14.59 -3.22
C VAL A 293 16.89 15.80 -2.81
N SER A 294 17.04 16.03 -1.52
CA SER A 294 17.95 16.99 -0.93
C SER A 294 18.96 16.28 -0.05
N HIS A 295 20.16 16.83 0.01
CA HIS A 295 21.19 16.38 0.93
C HIS A 295 21.38 17.48 1.96
N PRO A 296 20.95 17.28 3.23
CA PRO A 296 21.25 18.23 4.29
C PRO A 296 22.77 18.38 4.37
N GLY A 297 23.24 19.61 4.40
CA GLY A 297 24.66 19.89 4.63
C GLY A 297 25.12 19.32 5.97
N PRO A 298 26.45 19.14 6.13
CA PRO A 298 27.02 18.69 7.40
C PRO A 298 26.79 19.65 8.54
#